data_d8ec91aa7d0224202e5ebda9dd945814
#
_entry.id   d8ec91aa7d0224202e5ebda9dd945814
#
_cell.length_a   1.000
_cell.length_b   1.000
_cell.length_c   1.000
_cell.angle_alpha   90.00
_cell.angle_beta   90.00
_cell.angle_gamma   90.00
#
_symmetry.space_group_name_H-M   'P 1'
#
loop_
_entity.id
_entity.type
_entity.pdbx_description
1 polymer ?
#
loop_
_entity_poly.entity_id
_entity_poly.type
_entity_poly.pdbx_seq_one_letter_code
_entity_poly.pdbx_strand_id
1 'polypeptide(L)'
;MLRRVNVARCETEPQWERGRFQAAVHDLTEALGGRVIGATVWETEAGRTQGPYHFHDGVEEWMYVVSGAPVLRDPGGERALAPGTLVAFPAGPDGAHTFAGPGRVVLFSAGARGWGEAFTSVYPDADKIGGKPGVQFLRSAALETWAEPAVAPVGPAPAGACPQIDLTSCPAAQVTARLHTRTWVSTLCELAPGEAEGPYHYDWCREHWALVLGGAPALRHPGGEDVLAPGDVVCFPEGETGAHRFRNQAGEPARLLVCSAPRGGPSATVFPDDDTYVLRVPGQAGYRFRLADRLLDYWDGVPGAAP
;
A
#
# COMPACT_ATOMS: atom_id res chain seq x y z
N MET A 1 12.86 -18.55 -2.74
CA MET A 1 13.61 -17.63 -1.84
C MET A 1 12.71 -16.41 -1.64
N LEU A 2 12.50 -15.97 -0.40
CA LEU A 2 11.74 -14.77 -0.07
C LEU A 2 12.43 -13.55 -0.69
N ARG A 3 11.67 -12.71 -1.39
CA ARG A 3 12.16 -11.39 -1.83
C ARG A 3 11.87 -10.39 -0.71
N ARG A 4 12.90 -9.69 -0.28
CA ARG A 4 12.79 -8.60 0.69
C ARG A 4 13.74 -7.46 0.35
N VAL A 5 13.36 -6.23 0.68
CA VAL A 5 14.19 -5.03 0.56
C VAL A 5 14.16 -4.30 1.89
N ASN A 6 15.31 -3.88 2.38
CA ASN A 6 15.37 -3.05 3.58
C ASN A 6 15.36 -1.56 3.17
N VAL A 7 14.27 -0.88 3.44
CA VAL A 7 14.06 0.51 3.01
C VAL A 7 14.95 1.53 3.68
N ALA A 8 15.59 1.18 4.79
CA ALA A 8 16.56 2.07 5.44
C ALA A 8 17.96 1.99 4.83
N ARG A 9 18.24 0.94 4.04
CA ARG A 9 19.60 0.63 3.56
C ARG A 9 19.70 0.33 2.08
N CYS A 10 18.57 0.15 1.35
CA CYS A 10 18.62 -0.11 -0.09
C CYS A 10 19.27 1.06 -0.81
N GLU A 11 20.03 0.74 -1.85
CA GLU A 11 20.60 1.75 -2.75
C GLU A 11 19.48 2.43 -3.53
N THR A 12 19.61 3.74 -3.73
CA THR A 12 18.72 4.55 -4.55
C THR A 12 19.49 5.11 -5.73
N GLU A 13 18.84 5.22 -6.88
CA GLU A 13 19.43 5.77 -8.09
C GLU A 13 18.76 7.10 -8.47
N PRO A 14 19.50 8.03 -9.07
CA PRO A 14 18.95 9.31 -9.49
C PRO A 14 17.75 9.12 -10.41
N GLN A 15 16.59 9.68 -10.04
CA GLN A 15 15.37 9.65 -10.84
C GLN A 15 15.33 10.84 -11.82
N TRP A 16 15.66 12.03 -11.33
CA TRP A 16 15.77 13.26 -12.11
C TRP A 16 16.60 14.33 -11.41
N GLU A 17 17.13 15.23 -12.24
CA GLU A 17 17.78 16.47 -11.83
C GLU A 17 17.26 17.64 -12.68
N ARG A 18 16.39 18.46 -12.11
CA ARG A 18 15.77 19.61 -12.78
C ARG A 18 15.67 20.80 -11.82
N GLY A 19 16.74 21.57 -11.71
CA GLY A 19 16.81 22.69 -10.75
C GLY A 19 16.67 22.19 -9.31
N ARG A 20 15.64 22.68 -8.59
CA ARG A 20 15.36 22.23 -7.23
C ARG A 20 14.78 20.79 -7.15
N PHE A 21 14.24 20.29 -8.25
CA PHE A 21 13.66 18.95 -8.29
C PHE A 21 14.77 17.92 -8.51
N GLN A 22 15.18 17.29 -7.44
CA GLN A 22 16.22 16.26 -7.42
C GLN A 22 15.84 15.22 -6.40
N ALA A 23 15.78 13.98 -6.82
CA ALA A 23 15.49 12.84 -5.96
C ALA A 23 16.12 11.57 -6.51
N ALA A 24 16.43 10.65 -5.62
CA ALA A 24 16.83 9.31 -5.96
C ALA A 24 15.77 8.31 -5.51
N VAL A 25 15.65 7.19 -6.21
CA VAL A 25 14.60 6.20 -5.99
C VAL A 25 15.11 4.76 -5.96
N HIS A 26 14.32 3.89 -5.31
CA HIS A 26 14.40 2.45 -5.46
C HIS A 26 12.98 1.90 -5.69
N ASP A 27 12.74 1.26 -6.82
CA ASP A 27 11.44 0.66 -7.13
C ASP A 27 11.24 -0.65 -6.37
N LEU A 28 10.48 -0.59 -5.28
CA LEU A 28 10.12 -1.77 -4.49
C LEU A 28 9.13 -2.67 -5.21
N THR A 29 8.27 -2.09 -6.07
CA THR A 29 7.26 -2.85 -6.82
C THR A 29 7.95 -3.86 -7.73
N GLU A 30 8.94 -3.40 -8.50
CA GLU A 30 9.73 -4.27 -9.37
C GLU A 30 10.57 -5.26 -8.56
N ALA A 31 11.30 -4.77 -7.56
CA ALA A 31 12.19 -5.58 -6.73
C ALA A 31 11.47 -6.74 -6.02
N LEU A 32 10.25 -6.48 -5.52
CA LEU A 32 9.45 -7.45 -4.74
C LEU A 32 8.39 -8.18 -5.57
N GLY A 33 8.15 -7.73 -6.81
CA GLY A 33 7.19 -8.35 -7.73
C GLY A 33 5.73 -8.00 -7.42
N GLY A 34 5.48 -6.82 -6.87
CA GLY A 34 4.14 -6.28 -6.63
C GLY A 34 3.36 -6.03 -7.92
N ARG A 35 2.02 -6.15 -7.85
CA ARG A 35 1.14 -6.00 -9.01
C ARG A 35 -0.07 -5.10 -8.73
N VAL A 36 -0.48 -5.00 -7.49
CA VAL A 36 -1.68 -4.27 -7.07
C VAL A 36 -1.30 -3.00 -6.32
N ILE A 37 -0.30 -3.09 -5.46
CA ILE A 37 0.27 -1.97 -4.73
C ILE A 37 1.58 -1.57 -5.40
N GLY A 38 1.70 -0.29 -5.78
CA GLY A 38 2.97 0.32 -6.14
C GLY A 38 3.71 0.77 -4.88
N ALA A 39 5.02 0.58 -4.85
CA ALA A 39 5.84 1.05 -3.73
C ALA A 39 7.21 1.51 -4.22
N THR A 40 7.67 2.64 -3.72
CA THR A 40 8.95 3.25 -4.11
C THR A 40 9.61 3.91 -2.90
N VAL A 41 10.88 3.64 -2.68
CA VAL A 41 11.70 4.43 -1.76
C VAL A 41 12.13 5.70 -2.49
N TRP A 42 11.96 6.84 -1.85
CA TRP A 42 12.44 8.14 -2.30
C TRP A 42 13.43 8.71 -1.31
N GLU A 43 14.49 9.25 -1.84
CA GLU A 43 15.52 9.96 -1.07
C GLU A 43 15.73 11.35 -1.65
N THR A 44 15.65 12.37 -0.79
CA THR A 44 15.83 13.76 -1.13
C THR A 44 16.82 14.42 -0.19
N GLU A 45 17.74 15.21 -0.74
CA GLU A 45 18.71 16.01 0.02
C GLU A 45 18.12 17.33 0.52
N ALA A 46 18.82 17.97 1.44
CA ALA A 46 18.43 19.29 1.95
C ALA A 46 18.33 20.30 0.81
N GLY A 47 17.24 21.09 0.80
CA GLY A 47 16.96 22.09 -0.23
C GLY A 47 16.51 21.52 -1.58
N ARG A 48 16.30 20.20 -1.67
CA ARG A 48 15.78 19.53 -2.86
C ARG A 48 14.36 19.10 -2.63
N THR A 49 13.58 19.03 -3.70
CA THR A 49 12.17 18.64 -3.70
C THR A 49 12.01 17.39 -4.55
N GLN A 50 11.21 16.43 -4.07
CA GLN A 50 10.94 15.17 -4.76
C GLN A 50 10.37 15.38 -6.17
N GLY A 51 9.42 16.29 -6.33
CA GLY A 51 8.78 16.60 -7.60
C GLY A 51 7.83 17.78 -7.49
N PRO A 52 7.16 18.16 -8.58
CA PRO A 52 6.14 19.20 -8.55
C PRO A 52 4.99 18.84 -7.61
N TYR A 53 4.34 19.84 -7.03
CA TYR A 53 3.09 19.68 -6.28
C TYR A 53 2.01 19.10 -7.18
N HIS A 54 1.42 17.98 -6.79
CA HIS A 54 0.48 17.23 -7.63
C HIS A 54 -0.48 16.37 -6.80
N PHE A 55 -1.53 15.92 -7.44
CA PHE A 55 -2.42 14.88 -6.97
C PHE A 55 -2.74 13.89 -8.08
N HIS A 56 -3.26 12.73 -7.70
CA HIS A 56 -3.72 11.70 -8.61
C HIS A 56 -5.23 11.51 -8.53
N ASP A 57 -5.89 11.44 -9.68
CA ASP A 57 -7.27 10.95 -9.75
C ASP A 57 -7.25 9.42 -9.90
N GLY A 58 -8.02 8.75 -9.05
CA GLY A 58 -8.15 7.29 -9.07
C GLY A 58 -7.07 6.50 -8.31
N VAL A 59 -6.08 7.18 -7.72
CA VAL A 59 -5.04 6.57 -6.91
C VAL A 59 -4.93 7.27 -5.57
N GLU A 60 -4.90 6.49 -4.50
CA GLU A 60 -4.50 6.94 -3.16
C GLU A 60 -3.03 6.60 -2.94
N GLU A 61 -2.32 7.45 -2.22
CA GLU A 61 -0.93 7.23 -1.87
C GLU A 61 -0.71 7.36 -0.37
N TRP A 62 0.30 6.66 0.13
CA TRP A 62 0.73 6.75 1.52
C TRP A 62 2.22 6.97 1.57
N MET A 63 2.65 7.93 2.37
CA MET A 63 4.05 8.24 2.60
C MET A 63 4.44 7.86 4.03
N TYR A 64 5.36 6.91 4.17
CA TYR A 64 6.00 6.57 5.43
C TYR A 64 7.38 7.21 5.51
N VAL A 65 7.64 7.96 6.58
CA VAL A 65 8.95 8.59 6.81
C VAL A 65 9.89 7.58 7.47
N VAL A 66 10.91 7.16 6.71
CA VAL A 66 11.94 6.23 7.18
C VAL A 66 13.00 6.95 8.02
N SER A 67 13.49 8.09 7.52
CA SER A 67 14.53 8.87 8.21
C SER A 67 14.55 10.32 7.72
N GLY A 68 15.27 11.16 8.46
CA GLY A 68 15.39 12.60 8.17
C GLY A 68 14.21 13.40 8.73
N ALA A 69 13.99 14.58 8.16
CA ALA A 69 12.89 15.47 8.54
C ALA A 69 12.32 16.12 7.25
N PRO A 70 11.72 15.34 6.35
CA PRO A 70 11.17 15.90 5.12
C PRO A 70 10.08 16.90 5.44
N VAL A 71 10.04 18.00 4.65
CA VAL A 71 8.98 19.00 4.74
C VAL A 71 7.91 18.64 3.73
N LEU A 72 6.76 18.25 4.20
CA LEU A 72 5.58 17.99 3.38
C LEU A 72 4.84 19.31 3.11
N ARG A 73 4.48 19.53 1.85
CA ARG A 73 3.47 20.49 1.43
C ARG A 73 2.23 19.74 0.97
N ASP A 74 1.09 20.05 1.58
CA ASP A 74 -0.23 19.54 1.21
C ASP A 74 -1.29 20.67 1.28
N PRO A 75 -2.60 20.42 1.08
CA PRO A 75 -3.63 21.47 1.17
C PRO A 75 -3.68 22.19 2.52
N GLY A 76 -3.19 21.57 3.59
CA GLY A 76 -3.08 22.18 4.92
C GLY A 76 -1.86 23.08 5.12
N GLY A 77 -0.97 23.18 4.12
CA GLY A 77 0.25 23.97 4.17
C GLY A 77 1.53 23.14 4.25
N GLU A 78 2.59 23.72 4.78
CA GLU A 78 3.90 23.08 4.90
C GLU A 78 4.19 22.68 6.35
N ARG A 79 4.74 21.48 6.54
CA ARG A 79 5.20 21.00 7.85
C ARG A 79 6.32 19.99 7.74
N ALA A 80 7.23 20.00 8.69
CA ALA A 80 8.23 18.95 8.83
C ALA A 80 7.59 17.68 9.43
N LEU A 81 8.03 16.53 8.94
CA LEU A 81 7.58 15.23 9.42
C LEU A 81 8.72 14.51 10.14
N ALA A 82 8.39 13.79 11.20
CA ALA A 82 9.33 12.96 11.93
C ALA A 82 9.39 11.53 11.36
N PRO A 83 10.50 10.79 11.55
CA PRO A 83 10.56 9.36 11.25
C PRO A 83 9.43 8.60 11.98
N GLY A 84 8.84 7.60 11.32
CA GLY A 84 7.70 6.86 11.84
C GLY A 84 6.33 7.46 11.50
N THR A 85 6.29 8.69 10.96
CA THR A 85 5.04 9.29 10.49
C THR A 85 4.56 8.63 9.21
N LEU A 86 3.29 8.25 9.18
CA LEU A 86 2.57 7.81 7.99
C LEU A 86 1.52 8.87 7.63
N VAL A 87 1.56 9.34 6.37
CA VAL A 87 0.60 10.32 5.83
C VAL A 87 -0.16 9.66 4.70
N ALA A 88 -1.49 9.86 4.65
CA ALA A 88 -2.32 9.40 3.54
C ALA A 88 -2.70 10.56 2.62
N PHE A 89 -2.57 10.36 1.33
CA PHE A 89 -2.98 11.27 0.27
C PHE A 89 -4.19 10.66 -0.45
N PRO A 90 -5.41 11.10 -0.15
CA PRO A 90 -6.60 10.62 -0.83
C PRO A 90 -6.54 10.95 -2.33
N ALA A 91 -7.26 10.19 -3.15
CA ALA A 91 -7.40 10.51 -4.56
C ALA A 91 -8.08 11.88 -4.75
N GLY A 92 -7.61 12.66 -5.72
CA GLY A 92 -8.11 13.98 -6.03
C GLY A 92 -7.43 15.14 -5.30
N PRO A 93 -7.97 16.35 -5.41
CA PRO A 93 -7.32 17.59 -4.94
C PRO A 93 -6.96 17.62 -3.46
N ASP A 94 -7.74 16.95 -2.62
CA ASP A 94 -7.51 16.88 -1.18
C ASP A 94 -6.24 16.08 -0.81
N GLY A 95 -5.76 15.26 -1.73
CA GLY A 95 -4.50 14.53 -1.59
C GLY A 95 -3.31 15.18 -2.29
N ALA A 96 -3.44 16.42 -2.73
CA ALA A 96 -2.35 17.10 -3.41
C ALA A 96 -1.13 17.26 -2.49
N HIS A 97 0.04 16.89 -2.98
CA HIS A 97 1.23 16.88 -2.17
C HIS A 97 2.54 17.05 -2.96
N THR A 98 3.57 17.40 -2.26
CA THR A 98 4.99 17.25 -2.59
C THR A 98 5.79 17.31 -1.29
N PHE A 99 7.00 16.79 -1.29
CA PHE A 99 7.88 16.92 -0.13
C PHE A 99 9.30 17.37 -0.53
N ALA A 100 9.96 18.07 0.37
CA ALA A 100 11.34 18.48 0.27
C ALA A 100 12.19 17.77 1.31
N GLY A 101 13.48 17.55 1.00
CA GLY A 101 14.44 16.94 1.92
C GLY A 101 14.98 17.89 2.99
N PRO A 102 15.80 17.36 3.94
CA PRO A 102 16.40 16.02 3.84
C PRO A 102 15.47 14.92 4.35
N GLY A 103 15.33 13.86 3.59
CA GLY A 103 14.53 12.74 4.05
C GLY A 103 14.55 11.53 3.13
N ARG A 104 14.31 10.39 3.75
CA ARG A 104 14.07 9.10 3.09
C ARG A 104 12.67 8.63 3.45
N VAL A 105 11.86 8.36 2.44
CA VAL A 105 10.48 7.97 2.62
C VAL A 105 10.13 6.76 1.74
N VAL A 106 9.09 6.03 2.12
CA VAL A 106 8.44 5.04 1.25
C VAL A 106 7.11 5.62 0.82
N LEU A 107 6.88 5.73 -0.48
CA LEU A 107 5.57 5.97 -1.06
C LEU A 107 4.96 4.64 -1.47
N PHE A 108 3.77 4.36 -0.96
CA PHE A 108 2.89 3.29 -1.43
C PHE A 108 1.75 3.92 -2.21
N SER A 109 1.29 3.27 -3.26
CA SER A 109 0.18 3.75 -4.08
C SER A 109 -0.72 2.60 -4.51
N ALA A 110 -2.03 2.81 -4.46
CA ALA A 110 -3.00 1.85 -4.94
C ALA A 110 -4.20 2.56 -5.58
N GLY A 111 -4.60 2.08 -6.74
CA GLY A 111 -5.83 2.49 -7.40
C GLY A 111 -6.94 1.45 -7.21
N ALA A 112 -8.17 1.84 -7.51
CA ALA A 112 -9.33 0.96 -7.40
C ALA A 112 -9.23 -0.33 -8.23
N ARG A 113 -8.36 -0.35 -9.24
CA ARG A 113 -8.16 -1.47 -10.18
C ARG A 113 -6.76 -2.07 -10.13
N GLY A 114 -5.88 -1.55 -9.28
CA GLY A 114 -4.50 -2.01 -9.11
C GLY A 114 -3.44 -1.08 -9.70
N TRP A 115 -2.19 -1.36 -9.36
CA TRP A 115 -1.03 -0.63 -9.85
C TRP A 115 -0.85 -0.82 -11.36
N GLY A 116 -0.52 0.25 -12.04
CA GLY A 116 -0.26 0.21 -13.48
C GLY A 116 -1.47 0.52 -14.35
N GLU A 117 -2.67 0.62 -13.79
CA GLU A 117 -3.84 1.08 -14.51
C GLU A 117 -3.84 2.59 -14.77
N ALA A 118 -4.72 3.06 -15.65
CA ALA A 118 -4.76 4.47 -16.01
C ALA A 118 -5.13 5.34 -14.79
N PHE A 119 -4.29 6.28 -14.49
CA PHE A 119 -4.56 7.35 -13.53
C PHE A 119 -4.17 8.70 -14.13
N THR A 120 -4.76 9.74 -13.63
CA THR A 120 -4.47 11.11 -14.06
C THR A 120 -3.69 11.82 -12.96
N SER A 121 -2.57 12.43 -13.34
CA SER A 121 -1.81 13.33 -12.47
C SER A 121 -2.13 14.76 -12.83
N VAL A 122 -2.49 15.56 -11.84
CA VAL A 122 -2.76 16.99 -11.99
C VAL A 122 -1.72 17.77 -11.19
N TYR A 123 -1.15 18.79 -11.81
CA TYR A 123 -0.10 19.64 -11.24
C TYR A 123 -0.63 21.07 -11.12
N PRO A 124 -1.27 21.44 -9.99
CA PRO A 124 -1.95 22.73 -9.85
C PRO A 124 -1.05 23.94 -10.08
N ASP A 125 0.18 23.91 -9.55
CA ASP A 125 1.13 25.03 -9.67
C ASP A 125 1.67 25.21 -11.11
N ALA A 126 1.55 24.20 -11.95
CA ALA A 126 2.10 24.20 -13.31
C ALA A 126 1.01 24.20 -14.39
N ASP A 127 -0.26 24.30 -14.01
CA ASP A 127 -1.41 24.19 -14.92
C ASP A 127 -1.35 22.96 -15.83
N LYS A 128 -0.82 21.83 -15.32
CA LYS A 128 -0.62 20.61 -16.11
C LYS A 128 -1.56 19.52 -15.69
N ILE A 129 -1.95 18.73 -16.66
CA ILE A 129 -2.67 17.46 -16.46
C ILE A 129 -2.06 16.41 -17.39
N GLY A 130 -1.93 15.19 -16.89
CA GLY A 130 -1.43 14.10 -17.70
C GLY A 130 -1.76 12.76 -17.08
N GLY A 131 -1.53 11.70 -17.82
CA GLY A 131 -1.81 10.35 -17.40
C GLY A 131 -1.03 9.33 -18.23
N LYS A 132 -1.29 8.04 -18.00
CA LYS A 132 -0.76 7.01 -18.89
C LYS A 132 -1.41 7.10 -20.27
N PRO A 133 -0.66 6.93 -21.36
CA PRO A 133 0.73 6.46 -21.46
C PRO A 133 1.82 7.55 -21.40
N GLY A 134 1.70 8.58 -20.57
CA GLY A 134 2.75 9.57 -20.37
C GLY A 134 2.55 10.88 -21.14
N VAL A 135 1.35 11.11 -21.67
CA VAL A 135 0.98 12.37 -22.34
C VAL A 135 0.58 13.39 -21.30
N GLN A 136 1.08 14.63 -21.47
CA GLN A 136 0.77 15.77 -20.60
C GLN A 136 0.33 16.98 -21.43
N PHE A 137 -0.62 17.74 -20.89
CA PHE A 137 -1.18 18.93 -21.50
C PHE A 137 -1.20 20.08 -20.49
N LEU A 138 -1.25 21.32 -20.99
CA LEU A 138 -1.68 22.47 -20.17
C LEU A 138 -3.22 22.39 -20.05
N ARG A 139 -3.73 22.51 -18.85
CA ARG A 139 -5.19 22.49 -18.59
C ARG A 139 -5.90 23.66 -19.27
N SER A 140 -5.24 24.82 -19.30
CA SER A 140 -5.74 26.01 -19.99
C SER A 140 -5.79 25.88 -21.51
N ALA A 141 -5.12 24.89 -22.10
CA ALA A 141 -5.17 24.59 -23.53
C ALA A 141 -6.27 23.59 -23.91
N ALA A 142 -7.13 23.18 -22.98
CA ALA A 142 -8.24 22.29 -23.27
C ALA A 142 -9.24 22.97 -24.24
N LEU A 143 -9.59 22.28 -25.33
CA LEU A 143 -10.56 22.78 -26.31
C LEU A 143 -11.99 22.74 -25.76
N GLU A 144 -12.29 21.74 -24.93
CA GLU A 144 -13.56 21.53 -24.28
C GLU A 144 -13.34 21.01 -22.86
N THR A 145 -14.24 21.33 -21.95
CA THR A 145 -14.31 20.72 -20.61
C THR A 145 -15.73 20.21 -20.38
N TRP A 146 -15.84 18.99 -19.88
CA TRP A 146 -17.12 18.42 -19.42
C TRP A 146 -16.90 17.74 -18.07
N ALA A 147 -17.97 17.65 -17.28
CA ALA A 147 -17.97 16.90 -16.03
C ALA A 147 -18.66 15.57 -16.23
N GLU A 148 -17.97 14.48 -15.98
CA GLU A 148 -18.63 13.19 -15.76
C GLU A 148 -19.24 13.17 -14.36
N PRO A 149 -20.39 12.47 -14.16
CA PRO A 149 -20.94 12.30 -12.84
C PRO A 149 -19.90 11.64 -11.93
N ALA A 150 -19.43 12.35 -10.94
CA ALA A 150 -18.54 11.78 -9.95
C ALA A 150 -19.25 10.61 -9.27
N VAL A 151 -18.58 9.46 -9.18
CA VAL A 151 -19.00 8.41 -8.25
C VAL A 151 -18.99 9.06 -6.88
N ALA A 152 -20.17 9.17 -6.26
CA ALA A 152 -20.34 9.92 -5.02
C ALA A 152 -19.30 9.48 -3.97
N PRO A 153 -18.55 10.42 -3.40
CA PRO A 153 -17.59 10.08 -2.35
C PRO A 153 -18.33 9.52 -1.15
N VAL A 154 -17.83 8.44 -0.59
CA VAL A 154 -18.38 7.85 0.63
C VAL A 154 -17.86 8.66 1.82
N GLY A 155 -18.64 9.65 2.24
CA GLY A 155 -18.35 10.51 3.39
C GLY A 155 -17.73 11.86 3.04
N PRO A 156 -17.78 12.84 3.96
CA PRO A 156 -17.17 14.13 3.76
C PRO A 156 -15.64 14.01 3.69
N ALA A 157 -15.04 14.64 2.68
CA ALA A 157 -13.60 14.80 2.64
C ALA A 157 -13.15 15.69 3.82
N PRO A 158 -12.07 15.35 4.54
CA PRO A 158 -11.52 16.24 5.55
C PRO A 158 -11.01 17.52 4.85
N ALA A 159 -11.49 18.67 5.27
CA ALA A 159 -10.93 19.95 4.83
C ALA A 159 -9.61 20.18 5.57
N GLY A 160 -8.52 20.45 4.82
CA GLY A 160 -7.24 20.81 5.38
C GLY A 160 -6.11 19.82 5.13
N ALA A 161 -5.24 19.62 6.14
CA ALA A 161 -4.07 18.78 6.03
C ALA A 161 -4.42 17.31 5.74
N CYS A 162 -3.57 16.64 4.96
CA CYS A 162 -3.70 15.21 4.72
C CYS A 162 -3.62 14.42 6.04
N PRO A 163 -4.48 13.40 6.22
CA PRO A 163 -4.49 12.60 7.43
C PRO A 163 -3.12 11.96 7.71
N GLN A 164 -2.68 12.02 8.95
CA GLN A 164 -1.40 11.44 9.35
C GLN A 164 -1.48 10.76 10.71
N ILE A 165 -0.57 9.82 10.93
CA ILE A 165 -0.44 9.06 12.17
C ILE A 165 1.04 8.81 12.46
N ASP A 166 1.44 8.91 13.72
CA ASP A 166 2.74 8.45 14.17
C ASP A 166 2.66 6.96 14.52
N LEU A 167 3.31 6.13 13.72
CA LEU A 167 3.33 4.68 13.90
C LEU A 167 4.25 4.25 15.05
N THR A 168 5.09 5.11 15.60
CA THR A 168 5.98 4.77 16.72
C THR A 168 5.24 4.73 18.05
N SER A 169 4.24 5.59 18.21
CA SER A 169 3.45 5.75 19.45
C SER A 169 2.00 5.29 19.34
N CYS A 170 1.51 5.04 18.14
CA CYS A 170 0.16 4.61 17.88
C CYS A 170 -0.09 3.18 18.42
N PRO A 171 -1.19 2.91 19.16
CA PRO A 171 -1.56 1.55 19.53
C PRO A 171 -1.82 0.67 18.31
N ALA A 172 -1.58 -0.65 18.44
CA ALA A 172 -1.97 -1.62 17.43
C ALA A 172 -3.45 -1.46 17.09
N ALA A 173 -3.78 -1.20 15.82
CA ALA A 173 -5.13 -0.90 15.37
C ALA A 173 -5.25 -0.89 13.84
N GLN A 174 -6.48 -0.85 13.34
CA GLN A 174 -6.73 -0.57 11.94
C GLN A 174 -6.33 0.87 11.59
N VAL A 175 -5.25 1.02 10.85
CA VAL A 175 -4.71 2.30 10.39
C VAL A 175 -5.63 2.94 9.35
N THR A 176 -6.24 2.13 8.48
CA THR A 176 -7.21 2.55 7.45
C THR A 176 -8.31 3.46 8.01
N ALA A 177 -8.93 3.07 9.14
CA ALA A 177 -10.02 3.84 9.74
C ALA A 177 -9.56 5.23 10.23
N ARG A 178 -8.29 5.36 10.61
CA ARG A 178 -7.69 6.62 11.09
C ARG A 178 -7.22 7.54 9.96
N LEU A 179 -6.85 6.94 8.82
CA LEU A 179 -6.38 7.67 7.65
C LEU A 179 -7.46 7.86 6.57
N HIS A 180 -8.68 7.36 6.82
CA HIS A 180 -9.85 7.49 5.93
C HIS A 180 -9.61 7.02 4.48
N THR A 181 -8.73 6.03 4.30
CA THR A 181 -8.43 5.47 2.97
C THR A 181 -9.50 4.50 2.50
N ARG A 182 -9.64 4.32 1.19
CA ARG A 182 -10.72 3.56 0.55
C ARG A 182 -10.24 2.39 -0.29
N THR A 183 -9.04 2.51 -0.87
CA THR A 183 -8.51 1.52 -1.82
C THR A 183 -7.73 0.41 -1.16
N TRP A 184 -7.31 0.60 0.09
CA TRP A 184 -6.57 -0.41 0.85
C TRP A 184 -6.95 -0.48 2.31
N VAL A 185 -6.63 -1.63 2.88
CA VAL A 185 -6.78 -1.91 4.31
C VAL A 185 -5.40 -2.03 4.92
N SER A 186 -5.17 -1.36 6.03
CA SER A 186 -3.91 -1.48 6.76
C SER A 186 -4.13 -1.64 8.24
N THR A 187 -3.30 -2.47 8.81
CA THR A 187 -3.30 -2.79 10.24
C THR A 187 -1.89 -2.62 10.79
N LEU A 188 -1.78 -1.93 11.89
CA LEU A 188 -0.59 -1.93 12.71
C LEU A 188 -0.68 -3.12 13.66
N CYS A 189 0.15 -4.13 13.40
CA CYS A 189 0.25 -5.33 14.23
C CYS A 189 1.36 -5.16 15.25
N GLU A 190 1.09 -5.51 16.49
CA GLU A 190 2.08 -5.65 17.54
C GLU A 190 2.03 -7.07 18.06
N LEU A 191 3.17 -7.76 18.01
CA LEU A 191 3.29 -9.16 18.43
C LEU A 191 4.17 -9.21 19.67
N ALA A 192 3.61 -9.55 20.82
CA ALA A 192 4.39 -9.85 22.01
C ALA A 192 5.27 -11.09 21.79
N PRO A 193 6.31 -11.30 22.63
CA PRO A 193 7.10 -12.52 22.61
C PRO A 193 6.21 -13.77 22.65
N GLY A 194 6.39 -14.68 21.68
CA GLY A 194 5.62 -15.92 21.52
C GLY A 194 4.31 -15.78 20.72
N GLU A 195 3.86 -14.56 20.41
CA GLU A 195 2.64 -14.33 19.63
C GLU A 195 2.85 -14.49 18.12
N ALA A 196 1.74 -14.72 17.43
CA ALA A 196 1.67 -14.80 15.98
C ALA A 196 0.46 -14.03 15.44
N GLU A 197 0.63 -13.49 14.22
CA GLU A 197 -0.45 -12.84 13.47
C GLU A 197 -1.31 -13.91 12.79
N GLY A 198 -2.33 -14.40 13.48
CA GLY A 198 -3.28 -15.34 12.89
C GLY A 198 -2.70 -16.65 12.36
N PRO A 199 -3.49 -17.41 11.58
CA PRO A 199 -3.07 -18.64 10.91
C PRO A 199 -2.19 -18.38 9.68
N TYR A 200 -1.43 -19.39 9.24
CA TYR A 200 -0.77 -19.40 7.94
C TYR A 200 -1.80 -19.38 6.82
N HIS A 201 -1.73 -18.39 5.94
CA HIS A 201 -2.75 -18.18 4.91
C HIS A 201 -2.20 -17.52 3.65
N TYR A 202 -2.99 -17.62 2.59
CA TYR A 202 -2.86 -16.80 1.38
C TYR A 202 -4.24 -16.35 0.90
N ASP A 203 -4.25 -15.28 0.10
CA ASP A 203 -5.46 -14.72 -0.46
C ASP A 203 -5.50 -14.79 -1.98
N TRP A 204 -6.71 -14.95 -2.53
CA TRP A 204 -7.04 -14.69 -3.91
C TRP A 204 -7.70 -13.32 -4.05
N CYS A 205 -7.39 -12.61 -5.14
CA CYS A 205 -7.88 -11.26 -5.44
C CYS A 205 -7.43 -10.21 -4.42
N ARG A 206 -6.31 -10.46 -3.73
CA ARG A 206 -5.73 -9.54 -2.75
C ARG A 206 -4.22 -9.72 -2.67
N GLU A 207 -3.51 -8.61 -2.76
CA GLU A 207 -2.07 -8.55 -2.53
C GLU A 207 -1.80 -7.96 -1.15
N HIS A 208 -0.83 -8.50 -0.44
CA HIS A 208 -0.42 -8.01 0.87
C HIS A 208 1.02 -7.51 0.83
N TRP A 209 1.28 -6.49 1.62
CA TRP A 209 2.61 -5.96 1.88
C TRP A 209 2.81 -5.81 3.38
N ALA A 210 4.03 -6.03 3.85
CA ALA A 210 4.38 -5.77 5.22
C ALA A 210 5.67 -4.98 5.31
N LEU A 211 5.70 -3.98 6.20
CA LEU A 211 6.88 -3.21 6.60
C LEU A 211 7.14 -3.49 8.07
N VAL A 212 8.33 -3.96 8.39
CA VAL A 212 8.77 -4.15 9.78
C VAL A 212 9.17 -2.79 10.36
N LEU A 213 8.46 -2.36 11.38
CA LEU A 213 8.71 -1.09 12.09
C LEU A 213 9.66 -1.27 13.27
N GLY A 214 9.66 -2.45 13.89
CA GLY A 214 10.50 -2.77 15.05
C GLY A 214 10.49 -4.24 15.41
N GLY A 215 11.47 -4.66 16.22
CA GLY A 215 11.63 -6.06 16.62
C GLY A 215 12.22 -6.93 15.52
N ALA A 216 12.14 -8.24 15.70
CA ALA A 216 12.68 -9.24 14.79
C ALA A 216 11.67 -10.37 14.55
N PRO A 217 10.54 -10.11 13.86
CA PRO A 217 9.54 -11.12 13.60
C PRO A 217 10.07 -12.20 12.65
N ALA A 218 9.72 -13.45 12.92
CA ALA A 218 9.92 -14.55 12.00
C ALA A 218 8.74 -14.61 11.01
N LEU A 219 9.04 -14.72 9.74
CA LEU A 219 8.08 -14.88 8.65
C LEU A 219 8.15 -16.29 8.09
N ARG A 220 7.09 -17.08 8.28
CA ARG A 220 6.88 -18.33 7.55
C ARG A 220 6.31 -18.02 6.18
N HIS A 221 6.87 -18.63 5.14
CA HIS A 221 6.47 -18.50 3.74
C HIS A 221 6.67 -19.84 3.00
N PRO A 222 6.24 -20.03 1.74
CA PRO A 222 6.34 -21.32 1.04
C PRO A 222 7.76 -21.87 0.92
N GLY A 223 8.78 -21.03 0.95
CA GLY A 223 10.19 -21.42 0.87
C GLY A 223 10.86 -21.73 2.22
N GLY A 224 10.13 -21.60 3.34
CA GLY A 224 10.65 -21.84 4.69
C GLY A 224 10.30 -20.75 5.68
N GLU A 225 11.26 -20.36 6.51
CA GLU A 225 11.10 -19.29 7.50
C GLU A 225 12.34 -18.39 7.52
N ASP A 226 12.11 -17.09 7.52
CA ASP A 226 13.15 -16.05 7.62
C ASP A 226 12.86 -15.12 8.79
N VAL A 227 13.89 -14.68 9.49
CA VAL A 227 13.81 -13.60 10.47
C VAL A 227 13.99 -12.25 9.75
N LEU A 228 13.06 -11.34 9.98
CA LEU A 228 13.08 -10.00 9.40
C LEU A 228 13.67 -8.99 10.39
N ALA A 229 14.14 -7.86 9.86
CA ALA A 229 14.71 -6.74 10.62
C ALA A 229 13.89 -5.46 10.41
N PRO A 230 13.98 -4.47 11.31
CA PRO A 230 13.37 -3.15 11.09
C PRO A 230 13.78 -2.55 9.74
N GLY A 231 12.80 -2.03 9.02
CA GLY A 231 12.95 -1.52 7.65
C GLY A 231 12.80 -2.57 6.56
N ASP A 232 12.70 -3.86 6.87
CA ASP A 232 12.41 -4.88 5.85
C ASP A 232 10.97 -4.72 5.34
N VAL A 233 10.85 -4.71 4.02
CA VAL A 233 9.58 -4.75 3.29
C VAL A 233 9.50 -6.05 2.51
N VAL A 234 8.34 -6.68 2.56
CA VAL A 234 8.01 -7.90 1.84
C VAL A 234 6.66 -7.74 1.13
N CYS A 235 6.53 -8.39 -0.04
CA CYS A 235 5.29 -8.46 -0.80
C CYS A 235 4.82 -9.92 -0.86
N PHE A 236 3.54 -10.12 -0.63
CA PHE A 236 2.84 -11.41 -0.73
C PHE A 236 1.86 -11.32 -1.90
N PRO A 237 2.22 -11.87 -3.08
CA PRO A 237 1.31 -11.91 -4.20
C PRO A 237 0.08 -12.77 -3.88
N GLU A 238 -0.97 -12.60 -4.64
CA GLU A 238 -2.15 -13.47 -4.54
C GLU A 238 -1.82 -14.93 -4.87
N GLY A 239 -2.53 -15.85 -4.24
CA GLY A 239 -2.38 -17.30 -4.39
C GLY A 239 -1.30 -17.90 -3.51
N GLU A 240 -1.03 -19.18 -3.69
CA GLU A 240 -0.19 -20.02 -2.83
C GLU A 240 1.23 -19.47 -2.62
N THR A 241 1.78 -18.82 -3.65
CA THR A 241 3.13 -18.24 -3.57
C THR A 241 3.23 -17.08 -2.59
N GLY A 242 2.10 -16.44 -2.25
CA GLY A 242 2.00 -15.38 -1.25
C GLY A 242 1.63 -15.86 0.15
N ALA A 243 1.59 -17.18 0.38
CA ALA A 243 1.25 -17.72 1.68
C ALA A 243 2.23 -17.27 2.76
N HIS A 244 1.70 -16.77 3.88
CA HIS A 244 2.52 -16.17 4.93
C HIS A 244 1.90 -16.26 6.32
N ARG A 245 2.76 -16.12 7.31
CA ARG A 245 2.41 -15.96 8.72
C ARG A 245 3.57 -15.31 9.46
N PHE A 246 3.30 -14.23 10.17
CA PHE A 246 4.26 -13.66 11.10
C PHE A 246 4.14 -14.27 12.49
N ARG A 247 5.27 -14.43 13.16
CA ARG A 247 5.34 -14.78 14.58
C ARG A 247 6.54 -14.09 15.23
N ASN A 248 6.41 -13.77 16.49
CA ASN A 248 7.52 -13.22 17.25
C ASN A 248 8.16 -14.29 18.12
N GLN A 249 9.36 -14.71 17.75
CA GLN A 249 10.17 -15.67 18.52
C GLN A 249 11.26 -14.97 19.35
N ALA A 250 11.40 -13.63 19.21
CA ALA A 250 12.34 -12.84 19.97
C ALA A 250 11.80 -12.50 21.38
N GLY A 251 12.68 -11.99 22.24
CA GLY A 251 12.32 -11.57 23.60
C GLY A 251 11.67 -10.19 23.70
N GLU A 252 11.67 -9.39 22.63
CA GLU A 252 11.12 -8.04 22.58
C GLU A 252 9.91 -8.01 21.62
N PRO A 253 8.94 -7.10 21.81
CA PRO A 253 7.81 -6.97 20.92
C PRO A 253 8.22 -6.66 19.46
N ALA A 254 7.51 -7.22 18.50
CA ALA A 254 7.67 -6.89 17.08
C ALA A 254 6.49 -6.05 16.59
N ARG A 255 6.76 -5.06 15.74
CA ARG A 255 5.76 -4.17 15.16
C ARG A 255 5.84 -4.20 13.65
N LEU A 256 4.69 -4.36 13.01
CA LEU A 256 4.56 -4.43 11.56
C LEU A 256 3.39 -3.56 11.08
N LEU A 257 3.61 -2.81 10.00
CA LEU A 257 2.52 -2.26 9.20
C LEU A 257 2.19 -3.26 8.09
N VAL A 258 1.01 -3.87 8.16
CA VAL A 258 0.51 -4.78 7.14
C VAL A 258 -0.53 -4.05 6.30
N CYS A 259 -0.31 -4.02 4.99
CA CYS A 259 -1.19 -3.38 4.02
C CYS A 259 -1.75 -4.42 3.06
N SER A 260 -2.99 -4.26 2.67
CA SER A 260 -3.60 -5.09 1.62
C SER A 260 -4.48 -4.26 0.69
N ALA A 261 -4.40 -4.54 -0.60
CA ALA A 261 -5.26 -3.93 -1.60
C ALA A 261 -6.07 -5.01 -2.33
N PRO A 262 -7.40 -4.96 -2.23
CA PRO A 262 -8.26 -5.85 -3.02
C PRO A 262 -8.33 -5.36 -4.47
N ARG A 263 -8.47 -6.29 -5.41
CA ARG A 263 -8.75 -5.96 -6.81
C ARG A 263 -10.21 -5.58 -7.10
N GLY A 264 -11.03 -5.45 -6.05
CA GLY A 264 -12.47 -5.32 -6.15
C GLY A 264 -13.16 -6.67 -6.37
N GLY A 265 -14.44 -6.76 -6.00
CA GLY A 265 -15.21 -7.99 -6.11
C GLY A 265 -14.97 -9.01 -4.99
N PRO A 266 -15.36 -10.29 -5.22
CA PRO A 266 -15.17 -11.36 -4.26
C PRO A 266 -13.70 -11.64 -3.98
N SER A 267 -13.37 -12.04 -2.76
CA SER A 267 -12.04 -12.48 -2.35
C SER A 267 -12.11 -13.78 -1.57
N ALA A 268 -11.05 -14.54 -1.61
CA ALA A 268 -10.96 -15.78 -0.85
C ALA A 268 -9.65 -15.84 -0.06
N THR A 269 -9.75 -16.37 1.16
CA THR A 269 -8.59 -16.67 2.00
C THR A 269 -8.51 -18.18 2.21
N VAL A 270 -7.36 -18.75 1.95
CA VAL A 270 -7.08 -20.18 2.16
C VAL A 270 -6.16 -20.31 3.36
N PHE A 271 -6.50 -21.25 4.25
CA PHE A 271 -5.72 -21.60 5.42
C PHE A 271 -5.23 -23.05 5.28
N PRO A 272 -4.04 -23.27 4.69
CA PRO A 272 -3.57 -24.61 4.36
C PRO A 272 -3.41 -25.52 5.58
N ASP A 273 -2.94 -24.97 6.71
CA ASP A 273 -2.73 -25.75 7.94
C ASP A 273 -4.05 -26.18 8.60
N ASP A 274 -5.12 -25.41 8.40
CA ASP A 274 -6.44 -25.65 8.99
C ASP A 274 -7.40 -26.37 8.03
N ASP A 275 -6.94 -26.70 6.81
CA ASP A 275 -7.77 -27.28 5.74
C ASP A 275 -9.07 -26.49 5.48
N THR A 276 -8.99 -25.14 5.55
CA THR A 276 -10.17 -24.27 5.39
C THR A 276 -10.02 -23.21 4.30
N TYR A 277 -11.17 -22.87 3.73
CA TYR A 277 -11.34 -21.86 2.69
C TYR A 277 -12.42 -20.87 3.11
N VAL A 278 -12.15 -19.57 3.03
CA VAL A 278 -13.11 -18.52 3.34
C VAL A 278 -13.37 -17.68 2.09
N LEU A 279 -14.63 -17.66 1.65
CA LEU A 279 -15.09 -16.83 0.54
C LEU A 279 -15.79 -15.59 1.09
N ARG A 280 -15.41 -14.42 0.58
CA ARG A 280 -16.05 -13.14 0.89
C ARG A 280 -16.63 -12.53 -0.38
N VAL A 281 -17.93 -12.25 -0.35
CA VAL A 281 -18.65 -11.61 -1.44
C VAL A 281 -19.14 -10.25 -0.93
N PRO A 282 -18.79 -9.12 -1.60
CA PRO A 282 -19.23 -7.80 -1.16
C PRO A 282 -20.76 -7.73 -0.99
N GLY A 283 -21.20 -7.18 0.14
CA GLY A 283 -22.62 -7.03 0.45
C GLY A 283 -23.33 -8.33 0.88
N GLN A 284 -22.62 -9.43 1.04
CA GLN A 284 -23.15 -10.72 1.49
C GLN A 284 -22.43 -11.23 2.73
N ALA A 285 -22.99 -12.27 3.37
CA ALA A 285 -22.30 -13.00 4.43
C ALA A 285 -21.06 -13.72 3.85
N GLY A 286 -19.99 -13.79 4.64
CA GLY A 286 -18.85 -14.65 4.30
C GLY A 286 -19.16 -16.13 4.53
N TYR A 287 -18.53 -16.98 3.76
CA TYR A 287 -18.67 -18.44 3.83
C TYR A 287 -17.35 -19.10 4.18
N ARG A 288 -17.39 -20.08 5.07
CA ARG A 288 -16.21 -20.89 5.43
C ARG A 288 -16.49 -22.37 5.09
N PHE A 289 -15.57 -22.99 4.38
CA PHE A 289 -15.65 -24.36 3.92
C PHE A 289 -14.41 -25.13 4.37
N ARG A 290 -14.50 -26.48 4.36
CA ARG A 290 -13.30 -27.34 4.38
C ARG A 290 -12.80 -27.50 2.94
N LEU A 291 -11.51 -27.46 2.73
CA LEU A 291 -10.91 -27.70 1.41
C LEU A 291 -11.16 -29.13 0.92
N ALA A 292 -11.24 -30.09 1.86
CA ALA A 292 -11.58 -31.47 1.56
C ALA A 292 -12.99 -31.64 0.96
N ASP A 293 -13.93 -30.73 1.26
CA ASP A 293 -15.31 -30.79 0.78
C ASP A 293 -15.48 -30.10 -0.61
N ARG A 294 -14.37 -29.67 -1.25
CA ARG A 294 -14.43 -29.01 -2.56
C ARG A 294 -14.97 -29.93 -3.63
N LEU A 295 -15.84 -29.42 -4.45
CA LEU A 295 -16.30 -30.09 -5.66
C LEU A 295 -15.18 -30.06 -6.72
N LEU A 296 -14.97 -31.15 -7.41
CA LEU A 296 -13.86 -31.31 -8.37
C LEU A 296 -14.27 -31.05 -9.81
N ASP A 297 -15.58 -31.14 -10.07
CA ASP A 297 -16.17 -30.89 -11.38
C ASP A 297 -17.23 -29.78 -11.29
N TYR A 298 -17.41 -29.05 -12.40
CA TYR A 298 -18.41 -27.99 -12.49
C TYR A 298 -19.85 -28.50 -12.26
N TRP A 299 -20.09 -29.77 -12.62
CA TRP A 299 -21.41 -30.39 -12.57
C TRP A 299 -21.69 -31.10 -11.24
N ASP A 300 -20.69 -31.24 -10.36
CA ASP A 300 -20.88 -31.86 -9.05
C ASP A 300 -21.99 -31.16 -8.26
N GLY A 301 -22.95 -31.93 -7.78
CA GLY A 301 -24.11 -31.40 -7.03
C GLY A 301 -25.17 -30.69 -7.86
N VAL A 302 -25.04 -30.61 -9.17
CA VAL A 302 -26.07 -30.01 -10.06
C VAL A 302 -27.16 -31.04 -10.33
N PRO A 303 -28.44 -30.79 -9.91
CA PRO A 303 -29.54 -31.71 -10.16
C PRO A 303 -29.71 -31.96 -11.67
N GLY A 304 -29.73 -33.24 -12.07
CA GLY A 304 -29.90 -33.63 -13.47
C GLY A 304 -28.64 -33.68 -14.31
N ALA A 305 -27.48 -33.27 -13.79
CA ALA A 305 -26.22 -33.56 -14.42
C ALA A 305 -25.88 -35.04 -14.24
N ALA A 306 -25.58 -35.72 -15.33
CA ALA A 306 -25.07 -37.10 -15.26
C ALA A 306 -23.57 -37.04 -14.90
N PRO A 307 -23.06 -38.07 -14.16
CA PRO A 307 -21.64 -38.19 -13.89
C PRO A 307 -20.82 -38.44 -15.16
#